data_9b3816424a5c8872515a57b42201aad7
#
_entry.id   9b3816424a5c8872515a57b42201aad7
#
_cell.length_a   1.000
_cell.length_b   1.000
_cell.length_c   1.000
_cell.angle_alpha   90.00
_cell.angle_beta   90.00
_cell.angle_gamma   90.00
#
_symmetry.space_group_name_H-M   'P 1'
#
loop_
_entity.id
_entity.type
_entity.pdbx_description
1 polymer ?
#
loop_
_entity_poly.entity_id
_entity_poly.type
_entity_poly.pdbx_seq_one_letter_code
_entity_poly.pdbx_strand_id
1 'polypeptide(L)'
;IDSIPPIIQFYTEGGLFKVRLNEKGSCFVKQGDVWMDMVSDSDKLIHSTSIRTDKTYMIKCKDLWNNWRPGPSETDFITVVKNG
;
A
#
# COMPACT_ATOMS: atom_id res chain seq x y z
N ILE A 1 -1.21 10.54 20.49
CA ILE A 1 -0.72 9.35 19.76
C ILE A 1 -1.88 8.74 19.01
N ASP A 2 -1.68 8.58 17.72
CA ASP A 2 -2.69 7.96 16.87
C ASP A 2 -2.64 6.44 17.06
N SER A 3 -3.79 5.85 17.36
CA SER A 3 -3.91 4.40 17.52
C SER A 3 -4.78 3.77 16.42
N ILE A 4 -5.21 4.56 15.45
CA ILE A 4 -6.07 4.11 14.35
C ILE A 4 -5.23 3.93 13.10
N PRO A 5 -5.24 2.73 12.47
CA PRO A 5 -4.50 2.54 11.21
C PRO A 5 -5.03 3.45 10.10
N PRO A 6 -4.22 3.74 9.08
CA PRO A 6 -4.67 4.60 7.99
C PRO A 6 -5.78 3.95 7.17
N ILE A 7 -6.62 4.78 6.57
CA ILE A 7 -7.65 4.33 5.63
C ILE A 7 -7.03 4.34 4.24
N ILE A 8 -7.26 3.28 3.47
CA ILE A 8 -6.57 3.04 2.21
C ILE A 8 -7.56 3.06 1.05
N GLN A 9 -7.19 3.77 -0.03
CA GLN A 9 -7.90 3.73 -1.31
C GLN A 9 -6.97 3.21 -2.38
N PHE A 10 -7.47 2.38 -3.30
CA PHE A 10 -6.70 1.80 -4.38
C PHE A 10 -7.18 2.31 -5.73
N TYR A 11 -6.26 2.67 -6.62
CA TYR A 11 -6.61 3.13 -7.96
C TYR A 11 -5.41 2.99 -8.89
N THR A 12 -5.64 3.17 -10.20
CA THR A 12 -4.57 3.21 -11.18
C THR A 12 -4.57 4.57 -11.86
N GLU A 13 -3.39 5.09 -12.13
CA GLU A 13 -3.24 6.39 -12.78
C GLU A 13 -1.84 6.50 -13.36
N GLY A 14 -1.75 7.04 -14.57
CA GLY A 14 -0.44 7.29 -15.20
C GLY A 14 0.39 6.03 -15.40
N GLY A 15 -0.24 4.89 -15.62
CA GLY A 15 0.48 3.64 -15.81
C GLY A 15 1.02 3.02 -14.54
N LEU A 16 0.51 3.46 -13.38
CA LEU A 16 0.94 2.96 -12.08
C LEU A 16 -0.25 2.49 -11.26
N PHE A 17 -0.02 1.50 -10.40
CA PHE A 17 -0.97 1.14 -9.36
C PHE A 17 -0.68 2.02 -8.15
N LYS A 18 -1.72 2.70 -7.66
CA LYS A 18 -1.56 3.69 -6.59
C LYS A 18 -2.41 3.38 -5.39
N VAL A 19 -1.88 3.77 -4.24
CA VAL A 19 -2.54 3.66 -2.94
C VAL A 19 -2.54 5.05 -2.32
N ARG A 20 -3.72 5.51 -1.92
CA ARG A 20 -3.84 6.79 -1.20
C ARG A 20 -4.20 6.51 0.25
N LEU A 21 -3.45 7.12 1.15
CA LEU A 21 -3.73 7.07 2.58
C LEU A 21 -4.42 8.37 3.02
N ASN A 22 -5.23 8.29 4.07
CA ASN A 22 -5.86 9.48 4.66
C ASN A 22 -4.92 10.23 5.60
N GLU A 23 -3.72 9.68 5.85
CA GLU A 23 -2.70 10.28 6.70
C GLU A 23 -1.33 9.84 6.23
N LYS A 24 -0.30 10.53 6.66
CA LYS A 24 1.08 10.19 6.26
C LYS A 24 1.46 8.79 6.73
N GLY A 25 2.14 8.05 5.86
CA GLY A 25 2.55 6.71 6.19
C GLY A 25 3.43 6.08 5.13
N SER A 26 3.49 4.76 5.16
CA SER A 26 4.27 3.96 4.22
C SER A 26 3.45 2.78 3.76
N CYS A 27 3.59 2.41 2.50
CA CYS A 27 2.92 1.25 1.94
C CYS A 27 3.93 0.29 1.34
N PHE A 28 3.58 -0.99 1.36
CA PHE A 28 4.44 -2.07 0.90
C PHE A 28 3.66 -3.00 0.00
N VAL A 29 4.33 -3.49 -1.04
CA VAL A 29 3.76 -4.47 -1.96
C VAL A 29 4.63 -5.71 -1.91
N LYS A 30 3.98 -6.88 -1.86
CA LYS A 30 4.70 -8.14 -1.81
C LYS A 30 5.12 -8.58 -3.21
N GLN A 31 6.39 -8.92 -3.36
CA GLN A 31 6.93 -9.48 -4.61
C GLN A 31 7.62 -10.79 -4.26
N GLY A 32 7.01 -11.90 -4.67
CA GLY A 32 7.46 -13.21 -4.23
C GLY A 32 7.30 -13.31 -2.72
N ASP A 33 8.38 -13.56 -2.03
CA ASP A 33 8.38 -13.66 -0.56
C ASP A 33 8.89 -12.41 0.14
N VAL A 34 9.09 -11.32 -0.63
CA VAL A 34 9.72 -10.10 -0.11
C VAL A 34 8.73 -8.94 -0.14
N TRP A 35 8.68 -8.17 0.93
CA TRP A 35 7.93 -6.93 0.99
C TRP A 35 8.80 -5.77 0.49
N MET A 36 8.32 -5.07 -0.52
CA MET A 36 9.04 -3.95 -1.14
C MET A 36 8.33 -2.65 -0.83
N ASP A 37 9.11 -1.61 -0.53
CA ASP A 37 8.56 -0.27 -0.35
C ASP A 37 7.93 0.23 -1.64
N MET A 38 6.73 0.79 -1.55
CA MET A 38 6.13 1.51 -2.67
C MET A 38 6.75 2.91 -2.74
N VAL A 39 6.82 3.45 -3.94
CA VAL A 39 7.34 4.81 -4.15
C VAL A 39 6.34 5.80 -3.56
N SER A 40 6.81 6.70 -2.73
CA SER A 40 5.97 7.65 -2.00
C SER A 40 6.15 9.05 -2.55
N ASP A 41 5.07 9.85 -2.55
CA ASP A 41 5.17 11.28 -2.83
C ASP A 41 5.79 12.00 -1.62
N SER A 42 6.01 13.32 -1.78
CA SER A 42 6.65 14.12 -0.73
C SER A 42 5.80 14.21 0.53
N ASP A 43 4.47 14.09 0.39
CA ASP A 43 3.55 14.17 1.52
C ASP A 43 3.28 12.82 2.18
N LYS A 44 3.82 11.75 1.62
CA LYS A 44 3.64 10.37 2.11
C LYS A 44 2.18 9.95 2.18
N LEU A 45 1.36 10.51 1.30
CA LEU A 45 -0.06 10.18 1.20
C LEU A 45 -0.34 9.25 0.02
N ILE A 46 0.37 9.42 -1.09
CA ILE A 46 0.19 8.63 -2.30
C ILE A 46 1.41 7.75 -2.52
N HIS A 47 1.16 6.47 -2.67
CA HIS A 47 2.21 5.47 -2.84
C HIS A 47 1.94 4.69 -4.12
N SER A 48 2.97 4.40 -4.89
CA SER A 48 2.80 3.80 -6.20
C SER A 48 3.77 2.67 -6.47
N THR A 49 3.36 1.76 -7.34
CA THR A 49 4.18 0.68 -7.84
C THR A 49 3.82 0.41 -9.30
N SER A 50 4.68 -0.31 -10.00
CA SER A 50 4.46 -0.66 -11.39
C SER A 50 3.21 -1.54 -11.56
N ILE A 51 2.53 -1.40 -12.69
CA ILE A 51 1.41 -2.28 -13.05
C ILE A 51 1.95 -3.69 -13.24
N ARG A 52 1.33 -4.65 -12.55
CA ARG A 52 1.69 -6.07 -12.66
C ARG A 52 0.92 -6.71 -13.80
N THR A 53 1.56 -7.67 -14.47
CA THR A 53 0.91 -8.37 -15.59
C THR A 53 -0.29 -9.19 -15.12
N ASP A 54 -0.25 -9.76 -13.92
CA ASP A 54 -1.36 -10.52 -13.36
C ASP A 54 -2.42 -9.64 -12.71
N LYS A 55 -2.20 -8.33 -12.67
CA LYS A 55 -3.13 -7.35 -12.08
C LYS A 55 -3.45 -7.62 -10.61
N THR A 56 -2.63 -8.39 -9.93
CA THR A 56 -2.84 -8.75 -8.52
C THR A 56 -1.78 -8.11 -7.65
N TYR A 57 -2.23 -7.45 -6.58
CA TYR A 57 -1.35 -6.73 -5.66
C TYR A 57 -1.66 -7.14 -4.23
N MET A 58 -0.62 -7.49 -3.49
CA MET A 58 -0.73 -7.76 -2.06
C MET A 58 -0.10 -6.58 -1.33
N ILE A 59 -0.93 -5.83 -0.60
CA ILE A 59 -0.57 -4.52 -0.06
C ILE A 59 -0.80 -4.49 1.44
N LYS A 60 0.09 -3.81 2.14
CA LYS A 60 -0.12 -3.41 3.53
C LYS A 60 0.48 -2.02 3.72
N CYS A 61 -0.09 -1.27 4.63
CA CYS A 61 0.37 0.09 4.91
C CYS A 61 0.41 0.34 6.41
N LYS A 62 1.21 1.30 6.81
CA LYS A 62 1.25 1.75 8.21
C LYS A 62 1.34 3.27 8.25
N ASP A 63 0.88 3.85 9.35
CA ASP A 63 1.07 5.27 9.60
C ASP A 63 2.45 5.52 10.24
N LEU A 64 2.70 6.77 10.63
CA LEU A 64 3.99 7.14 11.24
C LEU A 64 4.14 6.59 12.67
N TRP A 65 3.05 6.08 13.25
CA TRP A 65 3.02 5.55 14.60
C TRP A 65 3.02 4.03 14.63
N ASN A 66 3.32 3.39 13.49
CA ASN A 66 3.34 1.93 13.33
C ASN A 66 1.99 1.26 13.57
N ASN A 67 0.91 1.95 13.22
CA ASN A 67 -0.41 1.33 13.19
C ASN A 67 -0.60 0.75 11.79
N TRP A 68 -0.67 -0.57 11.70
CA TRP A 68 -0.72 -1.29 10.44
C TRP A 68 -2.14 -1.58 9.99
N ARG A 69 -2.35 -1.55 8.69
CA ARG A 69 -3.59 -2.04 8.06
C ARG A 69 -3.20 -3.01 6.94
N PRO A 70 -3.64 -4.27 7.00
CA PRO A 70 -4.55 -4.85 8.02
C PRO A 70 -3.84 -5.26 9.31
N GLY A 71 -2.54 -5.44 9.30
CA GLY A 71 -1.80 -5.79 10.50
C GLY A 71 -0.30 -5.89 10.25
N PRO A 72 0.51 -6.07 11.29
CA PRO A 72 1.96 -6.05 11.18
C PRO A 72 2.60 -7.37 10.73
N SER A 73 1.87 -8.48 10.81
CA SER A 73 2.42 -9.80 10.48
C SER A 73 2.70 -9.93 8.98
N GLU A 74 3.65 -10.76 8.61
CA GLU A 74 3.94 -11.05 7.21
C GLU A 74 2.75 -11.67 6.49
N THR A 75 1.82 -12.26 7.22
CA THR A 75 0.61 -12.86 6.65
C THR A 75 -0.56 -11.89 6.63
N ASP A 76 -0.40 -10.68 7.14
CA ASP A 76 -1.44 -9.66 7.14
C ASP A 76 -1.28 -8.78 5.91
N PHE A 77 -2.19 -8.88 4.95
CA PHE A 77 -2.17 -8.04 3.74
C PHE A 77 -3.55 -8.00 3.10
N ILE A 78 -3.74 -6.99 2.27
CA ILE A 78 -4.95 -6.84 1.47
C ILE A 78 -4.60 -7.26 0.04
N THR A 79 -5.41 -8.13 -0.54
CA THR A 79 -5.24 -8.54 -1.94
C THR A 79 -6.17 -7.71 -2.81
N VAL A 80 -5.59 -7.05 -3.81
CA VAL A 80 -6.34 -6.24 -4.75
C VAL A 80 -6.13 -6.79 -6.15
N VAL A 81 -7.22 -7.02 -6.87
CA VAL A 81 -7.19 -7.42 -8.28
C VAL A 81 -7.78 -6.28 -9.09
N LYS A 82 -6.97 -5.68 -9.95
CA LYS A 82 -7.41 -4.56 -10.79
C LYS A 82 -7.63 -5.05 -12.21
N ASN A 83 -8.87 -5.06 -12.64
CA ASN A 83 -9.26 -5.43 -13.98
C ASN A 83 -9.30 -4.18 -14.87
N GLY A 84 -8.70 -4.28 -16.04
CA GLY A 84 -8.74 -3.20 -17.02
C GLY A 84 -7.51 -2.34 -17.15
#